data_fe1308a60550f11e037b4b37ec175333
#
_entry.id   fe1308a60550f11e037b4b37ec175333
#
_cell.length_a   1.000
_cell.length_b   1.000
_cell.length_c   1.000
_cell.angle_alpha   90.00
_cell.angle_beta   90.00
_cell.angle_gamma   90.00
#
_symmetry.space_group_name_H-M   'P 1'
#
loop_
_entity.id
_entity.type
_entity.pdbx_description
1 polymer ?
#
loop_
_entity_poly.entity_id
_entity_poly.type
_entity_poly.pdbx_seq_one_letter_code
_entity_poly.pdbx_strand_id
1 'polypeptide(L)'
;YFMSKIPKHSRTVFQGVSFQIHQWQQIMFDKSVRTFEVAQNLDTVSVIATVKNKIAVLYQKQPGTKWYYTLPGGYMDTAGETPKQAALRELLEETGLKPKTFRKYQTFKHLGRIHHTLHMFIANDCINTGKQRLDGGEIIHVKYYTYDQFLKLSDNPHFHNSELIIAMLQARLTKAGYKKLYNVIFKKALSK
;
A
#
# COMPACT_ATOMS: atom_id res chain seq x y z
N TYR A 1 13.21 -8.20 16.55
CA TYR A 1 13.82 -9.18 15.63
C TYR A 1 13.40 -8.81 14.21
N PHE A 2 14.28 -8.10 13.49
CA PHE A 2 14.10 -7.90 12.07
C PHE A 2 14.80 -9.06 11.36
N MET A 3 14.03 -10.03 10.87
CA MET A 3 14.56 -11.05 9.98
C MET A 3 14.77 -10.40 8.62
N SER A 4 16.02 -10.18 8.23
CA SER A 4 16.36 -9.39 7.05
C SER A 4 16.02 -10.06 5.71
N LYS A 5 15.94 -11.38 5.65
CA LYS A 5 15.58 -12.18 4.47
C LYS A 5 15.26 -13.62 4.87
N ILE A 6 14.40 -14.28 4.10
CA ILE A 6 14.21 -15.73 4.16
C ILE A 6 15.53 -16.38 3.71
N PRO A 7 16.14 -17.28 4.52
CA PRO A 7 17.40 -17.92 4.16
C PRO A 7 17.29 -18.74 2.87
N LYS A 8 18.35 -18.73 2.07
CA LYS A 8 18.38 -19.51 0.80
C LYS A 8 18.15 -21.01 0.99
N HIS A 9 18.49 -21.55 2.17
CA HIS A 9 18.32 -22.98 2.51
C HIS A 9 16.96 -23.28 3.14
N SER A 10 16.05 -22.30 3.22
CA SER A 10 14.68 -22.53 3.65
C SER A 10 13.93 -23.40 2.64
N ARG A 11 12.99 -24.19 3.11
CA ARG A 11 12.07 -24.95 2.26
C ARG A 11 10.67 -24.35 2.33
N THR A 12 9.97 -24.31 1.21
CA THR A 12 8.56 -23.99 1.18
C THR A 12 7.77 -25.22 1.64
N VAL A 13 7.08 -25.12 2.75
CA VAL A 13 6.29 -26.24 3.33
C VAL A 13 4.81 -26.10 3.03
N PHE A 14 4.35 -24.92 2.64
CA PHE A 14 2.99 -24.68 2.16
C PHE A 14 3.00 -23.62 1.06
N GLN A 15 2.19 -23.87 0.03
CA GLN A 15 1.94 -22.94 -1.08
C GLN A 15 0.44 -22.75 -1.21
N GLY A 16 -0.05 -21.58 -0.82
CA GLY A 16 -1.43 -21.14 -1.01
C GLY A 16 -1.59 -20.21 -2.21
N VAL A 17 -2.74 -19.56 -2.31
CA VAL A 17 -3.04 -18.59 -3.37
C VAL A 17 -2.22 -17.31 -3.19
N SER A 18 -2.20 -16.74 -1.99
CA SER A 18 -1.48 -15.50 -1.67
C SER A 18 -0.31 -15.70 -0.73
N PHE A 19 -0.29 -16.79 0.04
CA PHE A 19 0.73 -17.04 1.05
C PHE A 19 1.58 -18.26 0.72
N GLN A 20 2.88 -18.13 1.03
CA GLN A 20 3.83 -19.23 1.12
C GLN A 20 4.35 -19.32 2.55
N ILE A 21 4.52 -20.54 3.08
CA ILE A 21 5.18 -20.75 4.37
C ILE A 21 6.56 -21.34 4.12
N HIS A 22 7.57 -20.63 4.60
CA HIS A 22 8.96 -21.04 4.52
C HIS A 22 9.46 -21.47 5.89
N GLN A 23 10.13 -22.62 5.97
CA GLN A 23 10.74 -23.16 7.20
C GLN A 23 12.21 -23.44 7.01
N TRP A 24 13.00 -23.30 8.08
CA TRP A 24 14.41 -23.67 8.15
C TRP A 24 14.83 -24.01 9.57
N GLN A 25 15.97 -24.68 9.71
CA GLN A 25 16.60 -24.91 11.00
C GLN A 25 17.45 -23.69 11.39
N GLN A 26 17.15 -23.09 12.54
CA GLN A 26 17.84 -21.93 13.07
C GLN A 26 18.67 -22.32 14.27
N ILE A 27 19.97 -22.04 14.23
CA ILE A 27 20.83 -22.16 15.42
C ILE A 27 20.54 -20.95 16.34
N MET A 28 20.20 -21.27 17.58
CA MET A 28 19.90 -20.29 18.61
C MET A 28 21.18 -19.80 19.32
N PHE A 29 21.08 -18.74 20.12
CA PHE A 29 22.23 -18.19 20.87
C PHE A 29 22.79 -19.16 21.90
N ASP A 30 21.97 -20.07 22.44
CA ASP A 30 22.35 -21.18 23.36
C ASP A 30 22.88 -22.41 22.58
N LYS A 31 23.12 -22.29 21.27
CA LYS A 31 23.52 -23.34 20.34
C LYS A 31 22.47 -24.44 20.10
N SER A 32 21.29 -24.36 20.69
CA SER A 32 20.20 -25.27 20.34
C SER A 32 19.71 -24.99 18.90
N VAL A 33 19.10 -26.00 18.29
CA VAL A 33 18.53 -25.88 16.94
C VAL A 33 17.01 -25.88 17.04
N ARG A 34 16.35 -24.92 16.39
CA ARG A 34 14.89 -24.83 16.36
C ARG A 34 14.39 -24.57 14.96
N THR A 35 13.20 -25.08 14.66
CA THR A 35 12.52 -24.76 13.41
C THR A 35 11.97 -23.35 13.47
N PHE A 36 12.39 -22.54 12.51
CA PHE A 36 11.85 -21.20 12.27
C PHE A 36 10.96 -21.23 11.03
N GLU A 37 9.97 -20.34 11.03
CA GLU A 37 9.08 -20.18 9.91
C GLU A 37 8.68 -18.73 9.68
N VAL A 38 8.35 -18.42 8.43
CA VAL A 38 7.86 -17.14 7.96
C VAL A 38 6.77 -17.37 6.94
N ALA A 39 5.67 -16.62 7.04
CA ALA A 39 4.69 -16.48 5.99
C ALA A 39 5.15 -15.38 5.02
N GLN A 40 5.29 -15.68 3.75
CA GLN A 40 5.49 -14.69 2.69
C GLN A 40 4.16 -14.45 1.99
N ASN A 41 3.73 -13.19 1.93
CA ASN A 41 2.57 -12.75 1.15
C ASN A 41 3.03 -12.13 -0.16
N LEU A 42 2.09 -11.96 -1.11
CA LEU A 42 2.31 -11.15 -2.30
C LEU A 42 2.66 -9.72 -1.90
N ASP A 43 3.54 -9.10 -2.67
CA ASP A 43 3.80 -7.67 -2.55
C ASP A 43 2.55 -6.87 -2.97
N THR A 44 2.40 -5.67 -2.43
CA THR A 44 1.25 -4.81 -2.67
C THR A 44 1.66 -3.44 -3.17
N VAL A 45 0.73 -2.76 -3.82
CA VAL A 45 0.88 -1.39 -4.24
C VAL A 45 -0.21 -0.51 -3.62
N SER A 46 0.09 0.78 -3.42
CA SER A 46 -0.89 1.78 -3.00
C SER A 46 -0.58 3.13 -3.64
N VAL A 47 -1.59 3.93 -3.94
CA VAL A 47 -1.45 5.17 -4.69
C VAL A 47 -2.15 6.34 -4.00
N ILE A 48 -1.39 7.37 -3.65
CA ILE A 48 -1.96 8.67 -3.27
C ILE A 48 -2.28 9.43 -4.56
N ALA A 49 -3.53 9.38 -5.00
CA ALA A 49 -3.97 10.00 -6.26
C ALA A 49 -4.64 11.35 -6.00
N THR A 50 -4.25 12.38 -6.76
CA THR A 50 -4.83 13.73 -6.63
C THR A 50 -5.61 14.13 -7.87
N VAL A 51 -6.79 14.75 -7.64
CA VAL A 51 -7.66 15.35 -8.64
C VAL A 51 -8.05 16.75 -8.16
N LYS A 52 -7.70 17.82 -8.87
CA LYS A 52 -8.06 19.21 -8.52
C LYS A 52 -7.83 19.52 -7.03
N ASN A 53 -6.62 19.31 -6.52
CA ASN A 53 -6.24 19.54 -5.12
C ASN A 53 -7.01 18.70 -4.07
N LYS A 54 -7.69 17.65 -4.49
CA LYS A 54 -8.30 16.65 -3.60
C LYS A 54 -7.61 15.29 -3.77
N ILE A 55 -7.65 14.49 -2.73
CA ILE A 55 -7.08 13.14 -2.70
C ILE A 55 -8.22 12.14 -2.89
N ALA A 56 -8.04 11.20 -3.83
CA ALA A 56 -8.96 10.09 -4.02
C ALA A 56 -8.76 9.04 -2.93
N VAL A 57 -9.84 8.68 -2.27
CA VAL A 57 -9.91 7.66 -1.22
C VAL A 57 -11.04 6.71 -1.57
N LEU A 58 -10.83 5.44 -1.42
CA LEU A 58 -11.83 4.40 -1.64
C LEU A 58 -12.63 4.19 -0.36
N TYR A 59 -13.94 4.17 -0.48
CA TYR A 59 -14.84 3.62 0.52
C TYR A 59 -15.40 2.34 -0.05
N GLN A 60 -14.96 1.23 0.49
CA GLN A 60 -15.14 -0.07 -0.16
C GLN A 60 -15.55 -1.17 0.80
N LYS A 61 -16.04 -2.25 0.20
CA LYS A 61 -16.41 -3.50 0.86
C LYS A 61 -16.07 -4.67 -0.04
N GLN A 62 -15.56 -5.73 0.57
CA GLN A 62 -15.30 -7.03 -0.07
C GLN A 62 -16.10 -8.13 0.65
N PRO A 63 -16.26 -9.32 0.07
CA PRO A 63 -16.91 -10.44 0.73
C PRO A 63 -16.28 -10.72 2.11
N GLY A 64 -17.12 -10.85 3.12
CA GLY A 64 -16.68 -11.09 4.50
C GLY A 64 -16.16 -9.87 5.26
N THR A 65 -16.10 -8.67 4.65
CA THR A 65 -15.64 -7.45 5.33
C THR A 65 -16.79 -6.50 5.66
N LYS A 66 -16.55 -5.59 6.61
CA LYS A 66 -17.35 -4.36 6.79
C LYS A 66 -16.83 -3.29 5.82
N TRP A 67 -17.56 -2.19 5.69
CA TRP A 67 -17.11 -1.01 4.94
C TRP A 67 -15.87 -0.39 5.58
N TYR A 68 -14.87 -0.06 4.75
CA TYR A 68 -13.61 0.55 5.19
C TYR A 68 -13.07 1.54 4.15
N TYR A 69 -12.09 2.33 4.56
CA TYR A 69 -11.42 3.31 3.71
C TYR A 69 -10.00 2.85 3.39
N THR A 70 -9.61 3.01 2.13
CA THR A 70 -8.22 2.82 1.70
C THR A 70 -7.83 3.84 0.62
N LEU A 71 -6.55 3.86 0.29
CA LEU A 71 -6.08 4.41 -0.98
C LEU A 71 -6.25 3.36 -2.08
N PRO A 72 -6.34 3.76 -3.36
CA PRO A 72 -6.27 2.83 -4.49
C PRO A 72 -5.04 1.95 -4.42
N GLY A 73 -5.20 0.65 -4.71
CA GLY A 73 -4.11 -0.31 -4.69
C GLY A 73 -4.57 -1.73 -4.44
N GLY A 74 -3.67 -2.68 -4.65
CA GLY A 74 -3.96 -4.10 -4.55
C GLY A 74 -2.70 -4.95 -4.56
N TYR A 75 -2.86 -6.24 -4.86
CA TYR A 75 -1.78 -7.21 -4.94
C TYR A 75 -1.04 -7.12 -6.28
N MET A 76 0.26 -7.43 -6.22
CA MET A 76 1.07 -7.68 -7.41
C MET A 76 0.93 -9.17 -7.79
N ASP A 77 -0.18 -9.52 -8.40
CA ASP A 77 -0.56 -10.90 -8.74
C ASP A 77 -0.38 -11.25 -10.23
N THR A 78 -0.08 -10.25 -11.06
CA THR A 78 0.19 -10.44 -12.48
C THR A 78 1.67 -10.76 -12.71
N ALA A 79 1.95 -11.93 -13.29
CA ALA A 79 3.31 -12.39 -13.54
C ALA A 79 4.11 -11.40 -14.41
N GLY A 80 5.31 -11.03 -13.94
CA GLY A 80 6.21 -10.10 -14.63
C GLY A 80 5.85 -8.63 -14.51
N GLU A 81 4.78 -8.29 -13.79
CA GLU A 81 4.36 -6.91 -13.59
C GLU A 81 5.30 -6.20 -12.60
N THR A 82 5.76 -5.01 -12.98
CA THR A 82 6.53 -4.16 -12.08
C THR A 82 5.61 -3.45 -11.08
N PRO A 83 6.11 -3.02 -9.90
CA PRO A 83 5.30 -2.26 -8.93
C PRO A 83 4.65 -1.00 -9.51
N LYS A 84 5.31 -0.35 -10.48
CA LYS A 84 4.76 0.81 -11.17
C LYS A 84 3.58 0.45 -12.07
N GLN A 85 3.67 -0.66 -12.77
CA GLN A 85 2.59 -1.15 -13.64
C GLN A 85 1.39 -1.59 -12.82
N ALA A 86 1.60 -2.38 -11.77
CA ALA A 86 0.55 -2.78 -10.83
C ALA A 86 -0.19 -1.56 -10.27
N ALA A 87 0.55 -0.57 -9.77
CA ALA A 87 -0.05 0.63 -9.19
C ALA A 87 -0.86 1.47 -10.21
N LEU A 88 -0.44 1.52 -11.47
CA LEU A 88 -1.20 2.19 -12.53
C LEU A 88 -2.44 1.40 -12.96
N ARG A 89 -2.35 0.07 -12.99
CA ARG A 89 -3.48 -0.82 -13.27
C ARG A 89 -4.55 -0.67 -12.19
N GLU A 90 -4.19 -0.86 -10.92
CA GLU A 90 -5.10 -0.74 -9.79
C GLU A 90 -5.77 0.64 -9.71
N LEU A 91 -4.97 1.72 -9.87
CA LEU A 91 -5.52 3.07 -9.89
C LEU A 91 -6.60 3.23 -10.98
N LEU A 92 -6.35 2.70 -12.18
CA LEU A 92 -7.30 2.79 -13.29
C LEU A 92 -8.54 1.90 -13.03
N GLU A 93 -8.35 0.67 -12.59
CA GLU A 93 -9.43 -0.31 -12.37
C GLU A 93 -10.37 0.14 -11.27
N GLU A 94 -9.83 0.52 -10.12
CA GLU A 94 -10.64 0.89 -8.96
C GLU A 94 -11.25 2.31 -9.04
N THR A 95 -10.62 3.23 -9.77
CA THR A 95 -11.05 4.64 -9.76
C THR A 95 -11.39 5.24 -11.13
N GLY A 96 -10.98 4.61 -12.22
CA GLY A 96 -11.04 5.20 -13.55
C GLY A 96 -10.08 6.37 -13.76
N LEU A 97 -9.10 6.58 -12.85
CA LEU A 97 -8.18 7.72 -12.90
C LEU A 97 -6.91 7.39 -13.69
N LYS A 98 -6.48 8.35 -14.53
CA LYS A 98 -5.16 8.33 -15.19
C LYS A 98 -4.35 9.54 -14.74
N PRO A 99 -3.12 9.36 -14.21
CA PRO A 99 -2.29 10.46 -13.73
C PRO A 99 -1.60 11.19 -14.89
N LYS A 100 -1.41 12.52 -14.76
CA LYS A 100 -0.48 13.28 -15.60
C LYS A 100 0.97 13.07 -15.19
N THR A 101 1.23 12.97 -13.88
CA THR A 101 2.56 12.64 -13.35
C THR A 101 2.44 11.51 -12.34
N PHE A 102 3.40 10.58 -12.38
CA PHE A 102 3.41 9.39 -11.54
C PHE A 102 4.83 9.12 -11.02
N ARG A 103 4.98 9.01 -9.71
CA ARG A 103 6.29 8.81 -9.09
C ARG A 103 6.21 7.90 -7.88
N LYS A 104 7.29 7.20 -7.62
CA LYS A 104 7.46 6.42 -6.39
C LYS A 104 7.51 7.38 -5.20
N TYR A 105 6.78 7.03 -4.15
CA TYR A 105 6.84 7.74 -2.86
C TYR A 105 7.76 6.99 -1.91
N GLN A 106 7.38 5.81 -1.49
CA GLN A 106 8.12 5.03 -0.50
C GLN A 106 7.91 3.53 -0.71
N THR A 107 8.80 2.74 -0.13
CA THR A 107 8.65 1.28 -0.03
C THR A 107 8.72 0.90 1.43
N PHE A 108 7.72 0.18 1.91
CA PHE A 108 7.64 -0.35 3.26
C PHE A 108 7.86 -1.86 3.19
N LYS A 109 8.89 -2.33 3.88
CA LYS A 109 9.20 -3.76 3.97
C LYS A 109 8.75 -4.28 5.33
N HIS A 110 7.82 -5.18 5.32
CA HIS A 110 7.37 -5.90 6.50
C HIS A 110 8.17 -7.20 6.58
N LEU A 111 9.10 -7.28 7.54
CA LEU A 111 10.08 -8.36 7.68
C LEU A 111 9.94 -9.09 9.03
N GLY A 112 8.73 -9.11 9.61
CA GLY A 112 8.42 -9.84 10.82
C GLY A 112 8.20 -11.33 10.55
N ARG A 113 7.14 -11.90 11.11
CA ARG A 113 6.69 -13.26 10.81
C ARG A 113 5.87 -13.36 9.51
N ILE A 114 5.38 -12.22 9.04
CA ILE A 114 4.74 -12.10 7.72
C ILE A 114 5.62 -11.15 6.91
N HIS A 115 6.17 -11.66 5.82
CA HIS A 115 6.97 -10.89 4.88
C HIS A 115 6.10 -10.43 3.72
N HIS A 116 6.11 -9.15 3.44
CA HIS A 116 5.61 -8.56 2.20
C HIS A 116 6.20 -7.15 2.02
N THR A 117 6.11 -6.62 0.83
CA THR A 117 6.55 -5.26 0.51
C THR A 117 5.37 -4.45 0.02
N LEU A 118 5.12 -3.29 0.64
CA LEU A 118 4.19 -2.30 0.10
C LEU A 118 4.97 -1.25 -0.70
N HIS A 119 4.65 -1.11 -1.97
CA HIS A 119 5.18 -0.06 -2.85
C HIS A 119 4.15 1.07 -2.98
N MET A 120 4.48 2.24 -2.44
CA MET A 120 3.59 3.39 -2.45
C MET A 120 4.01 4.41 -3.50
N PHE A 121 3.04 4.93 -4.24
CA PHE A 121 3.21 5.89 -5.31
C PHE A 121 2.37 7.15 -5.09
N ILE A 122 2.73 8.22 -5.79
CA ILE A 122 1.94 9.45 -5.90
C ILE A 122 1.59 9.67 -7.35
N ALA A 123 0.30 9.86 -7.59
CA ALA A 123 -0.32 10.15 -8.87
C ALA A 123 -0.91 11.56 -8.83
N ASN A 124 -0.33 12.51 -9.57
CA ASN A 124 -0.82 13.88 -9.55
C ASN A 124 -1.59 14.27 -10.81
N ASP A 125 -2.48 15.25 -10.63
CA ASP A 125 -3.31 15.82 -11.68
C ASP A 125 -4.07 14.75 -12.48
N CYS A 126 -4.64 13.78 -11.77
CA CYS A 126 -5.35 12.68 -12.40
C CYS A 126 -6.58 13.18 -13.15
N ILE A 127 -6.82 12.55 -14.31
CA ILE A 127 -7.99 12.77 -15.15
C ILE A 127 -8.91 11.55 -14.98
N ASN A 128 -10.19 11.81 -14.73
CA ASN A 128 -11.19 10.73 -14.67
C ASN A 128 -11.55 10.30 -16.11
N THR A 129 -11.37 9.03 -16.41
CA THR A 129 -11.72 8.42 -17.71
C THR A 129 -13.13 7.81 -17.70
N GLY A 130 -13.82 7.84 -16.56
CA GLY A 130 -15.21 7.38 -16.40
C GLY A 130 -15.41 5.87 -16.33
N LYS A 131 -14.34 5.06 -16.35
CA LYS A 131 -14.47 3.58 -16.42
C LYS A 131 -13.71 2.92 -15.27
N GLN A 132 -14.45 2.57 -14.20
CA GLN A 132 -14.00 1.56 -13.25
C GLN A 132 -14.17 0.17 -13.87
N ARG A 133 -13.29 -0.75 -13.51
CA ARG A 133 -13.36 -2.18 -13.87
C ARG A 133 -13.07 -2.99 -12.61
N LEU A 134 -14.07 -3.09 -11.75
CA LEU A 134 -13.94 -3.78 -10.47
C LEU A 134 -14.01 -5.29 -10.66
N ASP A 135 -13.30 -6.01 -9.82
CA ASP A 135 -13.45 -7.44 -9.70
C ASP A 135 -14.80 -7.81 -9.13
N GLY A 136 -15.30 -9.02 -9.48
CA GLY A 136 -16.66 -9.45 -9.15
C GLY A 136 -16.99 -9.54 -7.65
N GLY A 137 -16.01 -9.39 -6.78
CA GLY A 137 -16.17 -9.37 -5.32
C GLY A 137 -16.08 -7.99 -4.67
N GLU A 138 -15.92 -6.93 -5.45
CA GLU A 138 -15.64 -5.59 -4.92
C GLU A 138 -16.78 -4.61 -5.11
N ILE A 139 -17.05 -3.82 -4.07
CA ILE A 139 -17.92 -2.65 -4.15
C ILE A 139 -17.09 -1.45 -3.72
N ILE A 140 -16.80 -0.54 -4.66
CA ILE A 140 -15.90 0.61 -4.44
C ILE A 140 -16.61 1.91 -4.80
N HIS A 141 -16.63 2.84 -3.84
CA HIS A 141 -17.05 4.23 -4.03
C HIS A 141 -15.84 5.15 -3.91
N VAL A 142 -15.47 5.84 -4.97
CA VAL A 142 -14.38 6.82 -4.94
C VAL A 142 -14.87 8.12 -4.31
N LYS A 143 -14.24 8.52 -3.21
CA LYS A 143 -14.49 9.78 -2.49
C LYS A 143 -13.29 10.72 -2.64
N TYR A 144 -13.56 12.03 -2.70
CA TYR A 144 -12.52 13.04 -2.88
C TYR A 144 -12.43 13.92 -1.64
N TYR A 145 -11.30 13.85 -0.95
CA TYR A 145 -11.05 14.57 0.29
C TYR A 145 -10.13 15.76 0.07
N THR A 146 -10.40 16.89 0.71
CA THR A 146 -9.40 17.94 0.88
C THR A 146 -8.23 17.39 1.69
N TYR A 147 -7.09 18.11 1.69
CA TYR A 147 -5.92 17.65 2.46
C TYR A 147 -6.25 17.52 3.95
N ASP A 148 -6.98 18.50 4.54
CA ASP A 148 -7.38 18.45 5.95
C ASP A 148 -8.34 17.31 6.26
N GLN A 149 -9.29 17.04 5.38
CA GLN A 149 -10.19 15.89 5.50
C GLN A 149 -9.44 14.57 5.42
N PHE A 150 -8.46 14.47 4.50
CA PHE A 150 -7.60 13.30 4.37
C PHE A 150 -6.80 13.07 5.66
N LEU A 151 -6.17 14.10 6.22
CA LEU A 151 -5.44 13.98 7.48
C LEU A 151 -6.31 13.47 8.64
N LYS A 152 -7.58 13.82 8.69
CA LYS A 152 -8.53 13.34 9.71
C LYS A 152 -8.84 11.84 9.60
N LEU A 153 -8.57 11.20 8.44
CA LEU A 153 -8.72 9.75 8.32
C LEU A 153 -7.77 8.98 9.25
N SER A 154 -6.68 9.59 9.72
CA SER A 154 -5.82 8.97 10.74
C SER A 154 -6.52 8.66 12.07
N ASP A 155 -7.69 9.28 12.34
CA ASP A 155 -8.52 9.00 13.51
C ASP A 155 -9.59 7.93 13.24
N ASN A 156 -9.74 7.52 11.98
CA ASN A 156 -10.78 6.57 11.60
C ASN A 156 -10.25 5.13 11.73
N PRO A 157 -10.79 4.29 12.64
CA PRO A 157 -10.33 2.91 12.82
C PRO A 157 -10.59 2.01 11.62
N HIS A 158 -11.40 2.47 10.65
CA HIS A 158 -11.66 1.77 9.40
C HIS A 158 -10.80 2.29 8.23
N PHE A 159 -9.77 3.09 8.48
CA PHE A 159 -8.81 3.49 7.46
C PHE A 159 -7.60 2.54 7.47
N HIS A 160 -7.44 1.75 6.40
CA HIS A 160 -6.54 0.61 6.35
C HIS A 160 -5.16 0.89 5.72
N ASN A 161 -4.71 2.14 5.64
CA ASN A 161 -3.34 2.49 5.19
C ASN A 161 -2.47 2.88 6.40
N SER A 162 -2.19 1.93 7.27
CA SER A 162 -1.45 2.12 8.53
C SER A 162 -0.09 2.79 8.35
N GLU A 163 0.60 2.53 7.24
CA GLU A 163 1.91 3.09 6.92
C GLU A 163 1.90 4.62 6.75
N LEU A 164 0.74 5.18 6.42
CA LEU A 164 0.56 6.62 6.31
C LEU A 164 0.15 7.30 7.62
N ILE A 165 -0.44 6.58 8.56
CA ILE A 165 -1.01 7.15 9.78
C ILE A 165 0.03 7.97 10.54
N ILE A 166 1.25 7.48 10.69
CA ILE A 166 2.33 8.21 11.38
C ILE A 166 2.62 9.53 10.67
N ALA A 167 2.76 9.53 9.35
CA ALA A 167 3.01 10.74 8.58
C ALA A 167 1.83 11.73 8.66
N MET A 168 0.60 11.23 8.64
CA MET A 168 -0.61 12.05 8.79
C MET A 168 -0.71 12.66 10.18
N LEU A 169 -0.43 11.91 11.24
CA LEU A 169 -0.39 12.42 12.61
C LEU A 169 0.72 13.48 12.78
N GLN A 170 1.93 13.24 12.27
CA GLN A 170 3.01 14.24 12.28
C GLN A 170 2.61 15.53 11.54
N ALA A 171 1.88 15.40 10.42
CA ALA A 171 1.36 16.55 9.69
C ALA A 171 0.33 17.36 10.50
N ARG A 172 -0.47 16.71 11.35
CA ARG A 172 -1.46 17.39 12.22
C ARG A 172 -0.83 18.05 13.43
N LEU A 173 0.29 17.52 13.93
CA LEU A 173 0.94 18.01 15.15
C LEU A 173 1.74 19.29 14.93
N THR A 174 2.30 19.52 13.74
CA THR A 174 3.21 20.65 13.50
C THR A 174 3.00 21.28 12.12
N LYS A 175 3.17 22.64 12.07
CA LYS A 175 3.12 23.36 10.78
C LYS A 175 4.19 22.85 9.78
N ALA A 176 5.36 22.47 10.27
CA ALA A 176 6.43 21.91 9.44
C ALA A 176 6.03 20.55 8.86
N GLY A 177 5.49 19.65 9.68
CA GLY A 177 4.96 18.35 9.25
C GLY A 177 3.81 18.50 8.24
N TYR A 178 2.86 19.42 8.51
CA TYR A 178 1.77 19.74 7.60
C TYR A 178 2.30 20.13 6.21
N LYS A 179 3.21 21.12 6.16
CA LYS A 179 3.80 21.62 4.93
C LYS A 179 4.63 20.55 4.22
N LYS A 180 5.38 19.74 4.98
CA LYS A 180 6.20 18.65 4.42
C LYS A 180 5.33 17.63 3.69
N LEU A 181 4.30 17.07 4.34
CA LEU A 181 3.44 16.06 3.72
C LEU A 181 2.60 16.66 2.59
N TYR A 182 2.09 17.89 2.75
CA TYR A 182 1.39 18.61 1.67
C TYR A 182 2.27 18.72 0.41
N ASN A 183 3.51 19.17 0.57
CA ASN A 183 4.43 19.30 -0.54
C ASN A 183 4.77 17.93 -1.18
N VAL A 184 4.89 16.90 -0.37
CA VAL A 184 5.09 15.54 -0.86
C VAL A 184 3.92 15.08 -1.73
N ILE A 185 2.69 15.36 -1.32
CA ILE A 185 1.50 14.90 -2.05
C ILE A 185 1.23 15.75 -3.29
N PHE A 186 1.27 17.10 -3.18
CA PHE A 186 0.75 17.99 -4.20
C PHE A 186 1.80 18.69 -5.06
N LYS A 187 3.03 18.84 -4.58
CA LYS A 187 4.07 19.45 -5.42
C LYS A 187 4.68 18.42 -6.35
N LYS A 188 4.76 18.79 -7.61
CA LYS A 188 5.55 18.03 -8.60
C LYS A 188 7.00 17.97 -8.12
N ALA A 189 7.64 16.80 -8.22
CA ALA A 189 9.08 16.75 -8.09
C ALA A 189 9.66 17.74 -9.11
N LEU A 190 10.47 18.69 -8.64
CA LEU A 190 11.27 19.51 -9.54
C LEU A 190 12.09 18.54 -10.40
N SER A 191 11.83 18.52 -11.70
CA SER A 191 12.69 17.84 -12.66
C SER A 191 14.11 18.39 -12.45
N LYS A 192 15.02 17.53 -11.96
CA LYS A 192 16.44 17.81 -12.00
C LYS A 192 16.92 17.71 -13.44
#